data_a1a1bce1ad811b8cef8132359664fa05
#
_entry.id   a1a1bce1ad811b8cef8132359664fa05
#
_cell.length_a   1.000
_cell.length_b   1.000
_cell.length_c   1.000
_cell.angle_alpha   90.00
_cell.angle_beta   90.00
_cell.angle_gamma   90.00
#
_symmetry.space_group_name_H-M   'P 1'
#
loop_
_entity.id
_entity.type
_entity.pdbx_description
1 polymer ?
#
loop_
_entity_poly.entity_id
_entity_poly.type
_entity_poly.pdbx_seq_one_letter_code
_entity_poly.pdbx_strand_id
1 'polypeptide(L)'
;VARNLDAFQGEFSLLIVDECHRIGDDEESQYQQILTHLTKVNPHLRLLGLTATPFRLGKGWIYQFHYHGMVRGDEKALFRDCIYELPLRYMIKHGYLTPPERLDMPVQYDFSRLQAQSNGLFSEADLNRELKKQQRITPHIISQIMEFAEKRKGVMIFAATVEHAKEIVGLLPAEDAALITGDTP
;
A
#
# COMPACT_ATOMS: atom_id res chain seq x y z
N VAL A 1 -6.82 13.19 -14.10
CA VAL A 1 -7.00 14.56 -13.53
C VAL A 1 -5.74 15.36 -13.77
N ALA A 2 -4.56 14.97 -13.27
CA ALA A 2 -3.32 15.74 -13.40
C ALA A 2 -2.94 16.14 -14.86
N ARG A 3 -3.31 15.34 -15.86
CA ARG A 3 -3.04 15.64 -17.29
C ARG A 3 -3.98 16.70 -17.89
N ASN A 4 -5.06 17.05 -17.20
CA ASN A 4 -6.12 17.95 -17.69
C ASN A 4 -6.45 19.01 -16.63
N LEU A 5 -5.46 19.53 -15.93
CA LEU A 5 -5.66 20.51 -14.84
C LEU A 5 -6.35 21.79 -15.35
N ASP A 6 -6.05 22.21 -16.58
CA ASP A 6 -6.66 23.40 -17.19
C ASP A 6 -8.18 23.28 -17.38
N ALA A 7 -8.73 22.05 -17.35
CA ALA A 7 -10.19 21.85 -17.38
C ALA A 7 -10.86 22.14 -16.02
N PHE A 8 -10.08 22.24 -14.93
CA PHE A 8 -10.55 22.50 -13.57
C PHE A 8 -10.36 23.97 -13.22
N GLN A 9 -11.05 24.86 -13.93
CA GLN A 9 -11.00 26.30 -13.69
C GLN A 9 -12.04 26.79 -12.68
N GLY A 10 -12.89 25.89 -12.17
CA GLY A 10 -13.90 26.21 -11.17
C GLY A 10 -13.31 26.38 -9.78
N GLU A 11 -13.92 27.26 -8.98
CA GLU A 11 -13.60 27.42 -7.56
C GLU A 11 -14.22 26.26 -6.75
N PHE A 12 -13.40 25.22 -6.51
CA PHE A 12 -13.77 24.14 -5.60
C PHE A 12 -13.51 24.57 -4.17
N SER A 13 -14.45 24.32 -3.27
CA SER A 13 -14.31 24.61 -1.83
C SER A 13 -13.85 23.40 -1.04
N LEU A 14 -13.96 22.19 -1.60
CA LEU A 14 -13.59 20.92 -0.98
C LEU A 14 -12.96 19.99 -2.01
N LEU A 15 -11.81 19.43 -1.67
CA LEU A 15 -11.20 18.31 -2.37
C LEU A 15 -11.21 17.08 -1.48
N ILE A 16 -11.80 15.99 -1.96
CA ILE A 16 -11.77 14.69 -1.28
C ILE A 16 -10.80 13.78 -2.00
N VAL A 17 -9.85 13.22 -1.26
CA VAL A 17 -8.83 12.30 -1.81
C VAL A 17 -8.95 10.96 -1.10
N ASP A 18 -9.34 9.94 -1.86
CA ASP A 18 -9.28 8.55 -1.41
C ASP A 18 -7.84 8.02 -1.50
N GLU A 19 -7.49 7.06 -0.64
CA GLU A 19 -6.13 6.54 -0.47
C GLU A 19 -5.09 7.67 -0.27
N CYS A 20 -5.45 8.67 0.54
CA CYS A 20 -4.68 9.89 0.72
C CYS A 20 -3.26 9.66 1.30
N HIS A 21 -2.99 8.46 1.85
CA HIS A 21 -1.63 8.06 2.24
C HIS A 21 -0.65 8.02 1.05
N ARG A 22 -1.15 8.00 -0.19
CA ARG A 22 -0.33 8.08 -1.41
C ARG A 22 0.14 9.48 -1.76
N ILE A 23 -0.41 10.52 -1.14
CA ILE A 23 0.05 11.90 -1.36
C ILE A 23 1.46 12.03 -0.78
N GLY A 24 2.47 12.05 -1.64
CA GLY A 24 3.87 12.18 -1.29
C GLY A 24 4.31 13.64 -1.09
N ASP A 25 5.54 13.81 -0.59
CA ASP A 25 6.19 15.12 -0.49
C ASP A 25 6.84 15.56 -1.82
N ASP A 26 6.80 14.69 -2.83
CA ASP A 26 7.33 14.95 -4.16
C ASP A 26 6.42 15.93 -4.90
N GLU A 27 6.93 17.13 -5.14
CA GLU A 27 6.23 18.23 -5.82
C GLU A 27 5.85 17.86 -7.25
N GLU A 28 6.59 16.96 -7.92
CA GLU A 28 6.29 16.47 -9.27
C GLU A 28 5.20 15.39 -9.28
N SER A 29 4.79 14.90 -8.12
CA SER A 29 3.72 13.91 -8.02
C SER A 29 2.39 14.46 -8.54
N GLN A 30 1.59 13.61 -9.18
CA GLN A 30 0.28 14.00 -9.70
C GLN A 30 -0.64 14.59 -8.61
N TYR A 31 -0.55 14.10 -7.38
CA TYR A 31 -1.33 14.61 -6.26
C TYR A 31 -0.90 16.03 -5.88
N GLN A 32 0.39 16.30 -5.79
CA GLN A 32 0.89 17.63 -5.46
C GLN A 32 0.58 18.66 -6.56
N GLN A 33 0.68 18.26 -7.84
CA GLN A 33 0.27 19.13 -8.95
C GLN A 33 -1.21 19.52 -8.87
N ILE A 34 -2.11 18.56 -8.56
CA ILE A 34 -3.54 18.83 -8.38
C ILE A 34 -3.78 19.76 -7.20
N LEU A 35 -3.17 19.48 -6.05
CA LEU A 35 -3.30 20.29 -4.84
C LEU A 35 -2.83 21.72 -5.08
N THR A 36 -1.65 21.88 -5.66
CA THR A 36 -1.06 23.20 -5.95
C THR A 36 -1.93 23.99 -6.93
N HIS A 37 -2.43 23.34 -7.99
CA HIS A 37 -3.30 23.99 -8.96
C HIS A 37 -4.60 24.47 -8.31
N LEU A 38 -5.31 23.60 -7.61
CA LEU A 38 -6.60 23.93 -7.01
C LEU A 38 -6.47 24.95 -5.86
N THR A 39 -5.40 24.88 -5.05
CA THR A 39 -5.16 25.86 -4.00
C THR A 39 -4.79 27.24 -4.58
N LYS A 40 -4.12 27.29 -5.74
CA LYS A 40 -3.83 28.54 -6.43
C LYS A 40 -5.12 29.21 -6.94
N VAL A 41 -6.10 28.41 -7.41
CA VAL A 41 -7.41 28.92 -7.86
C VAL A 41 -8.26 29.35 -6.65
N ASN A 42 -8.30 28.54 -5.59
CA ASN A 42 -9.02 28.86 -4.36
C ASN A 42 -8.14 28.62 -3.11
N PRO A 43 -7.54 29.68 -2.52
CA PRO A 43 -6.72 29.58 -1.31
C PRO A 43 -7.48 29.06 -0.07
N HIS A 44 -8.81 29.05 -0.09
CA HIS A 44 -9.67 28.53 0.99
C HIS A 44 -10.12 27.08 0.76
N LEU A 45 -9.54 26.40 -0.24
CA LEU A 45 -9.80 24.99 -0.50
C LEU A 45 -9.57 24.15 0.76
N ARG A 46 -10.56 23.35 1.11
CA ARG A 46 -10.43 22.35 2.20
C ARG A 46 -10.07 20.99 1.60
N LEU A 47 -9.12 20.31 2.26
CA LEU A 47 -8.69 18.96 1.89
C LEU A 47 -9.26 17.97 2.90
N LEU A 48 -9.99 16.95 2.39
CA LEU A 48 -10.44 15.79 3.15
C LEU A 48 -9.75 14.54 2.60
N GLY A 49 -8.99 13.85 3.44
CA GLY A 49 -8.35 12.59 3.10
C GLY A 49 -9.10 11.40 3.67
N LEU A 50 -9.27 10.35 2.85
CA LEU A 50 -9.79 9.06 3.26
C LEU A 50 -8.69 8.02 3.09
N THR A 51 -8.48 7.15 4.08
CA THR A 51 -7.50 6.04 3.98
C THR A 51 -7.75 5.00 5.05
N ALA A 52 -7.48 3.73 4.73
CA ALA A 52 -7.42 2.65 5.70
C ALA A 52 -6.07 2.61 6.45
N THR A 53 -5.03 3.23 5.92
CA THR A 53 -3.65 3.17 6.42
C THR A 53 -3.03 4.55 6.54
N PRO A 54 -3.35 5.31 7.61
CA PRO A 54 -2.87 6.70 7.79
C PRO A 54 -1.40 6.78 8.23
N PHE A 55 -0.58 5.82 7.81
CA PHE A 55 0.82 5.70 8.15
C PHE A 55 1.66 5.38 6.92
N ARG A 56 2.84 5.98 6.79
CA ARG A 56 3.77 5.74 5.68
C ARG A 56 5.09 5.19 6.23
N LEU A 57 5.55 4.09 5.65
CA LEU A 57 6.82 3.49 6.02
C LEU A 57 7.97 4.50 5.84
N GLY A 58 8.79 4.68 6.86
CA GLY A 58 9.90 5.64 6.86
C GLY A 58 9.52 7.11 7.02
N LYS A 59 8.22 7.45 7.01
CA LYS A 59 7.72 8.83 7.14
C LYS A 59 6.84 9.05 8.38
N GLY A 60 6.18 7.99 8.86
CA GLY A 60 5.29 8.08 10.01
C GLY A 60 3.84 8.40 9.65
N TRP A 61 3.14 9.01 10.58
CA TRP A 61 1.73 9.35 10.44
C TRP A 61 1.53 10.51 9.45
N ILE A 62 0.46 10.42 8.62
CA ILE A 62 0.12 11.46 7.65
C ILE A 62 -0.69 12.60 8.26
N TYR A 63 -1.04 12.54 9.55
CA TYR A 63 -1.72 13.59 10.30
C TYR A 63 -1.04 13.84 11.64
N GLN A 64 -1.18 15.06 12.17
CA GLN A 64 -0.55 15.48 13.42
C GLN A 64 -1.42 15.16 14.63
N PHE A 65 -2.66 15.59 14.66
CA PHE A 65 -3.55 15.45 15.81
C PHE A 65 -4.67 14.46 15.56
N HIS A 66 -4.86 13.55 16.50
CA HIS A 66 -6.00 12.64 16.50
C HIS A 66 -7.18 13.27 17.26
N TYR A 67 -8.42 13.04 16.84
CA TYR A 67 -9.60 13.62 17.47
C TYR A 67 -9.78 13.30 18.97
N HIS A 68 -9.11 12.29 19.48
CA HIS A 68 -9.00 12.01 20.92
C HIS A 68 -7.91 12.83 21.64
N GLY A 69 -7.29 13.80 21.00
CA GLY A 69 -6.27 14.68 21.58
C GLY A 69 -4.84 14.13 21.58
N MET A 70 -4.60 12.97 20.97
CA MET A 70 -3.25 12.40 20.85
C MET A 70 -2.48 13.06 19.71
N VAL A 71 -1.22 13.41 19.95
CA VAL A 71 -0.27 13.80 18.90
C VAL A 71 0.37 12.55 18.35
N ARG A 72 0.26 12.33 17.02
CA ARG A 72 0.82 11.15 16.34
C ARG A 72 1.89 11.49 15.31
N GLY A 73 1.65 12.49 14.48
CA GLY A 73 2.61 12.99 13.49
C GLY A 73 3.31 14.25 13.95
N ASP A 74 4.24 14.71 13.13
CA ASP A 74 4.94 15.99 13.32
C ASP A 74 4.21 17.15 12.60
N GLU A 75 4.77 18.35 12.69
CA GLU A 75 4.23 19.58 12.07
C GLU A 75 4.29 19.53 10.52
N LYS A 76 5.06 18.59 9.94
CA LYS A 76 5.19 18.40 8.49
C LYS A 76 4.17 17.41 7.95
N ALA A 77 3.34 16.82 8.81
CA ALA A 77 2.30 15.92 8.37
C ALA A 77 1.34 16.63 7.41
N LEU A 78 0.94 15.95 6.34
CA LEU A 78 0.08 16.52 5.29
C LEU A 78 -1.27 17.03 5.84
N PHE A 79 -1.84 16.31 6.79
CA PHE A 79 -3.08 16.68 7.45
C PHE A 79 -2.79 17.15 8.87
N ARG A 80 -3.46 18.20 9.28
CA ARG A 80 -3.39 18.64 10.66
C ARG A 80 -4.14 17.69 11.58
N ASP A 81 -5.36 17.37 11.23
CA ASP A 81 -6.29 16.68 12.13
C ASP A 81 -6.80 15.38 11.50
N CYS A 82 -6.84 14.31 12.29
CA CYS A 82 -7.66 13.15 12.04
C CYS A 82 -9.02 13.40 12.70
N ILE A 83 -10.05 13.59 11.91
CA ILE A 83 -11.39 13.94 12.40
C ILE A 83 -12.27 12.72 12.74
N TYR A 84 -11.90 11.55 12.24
CA TYR A 84 -12.59 10.29 12.49
C TYR A 84 -11.69 9.09 12.20
N GLU A 85 -11.74 8.09 13.07
CA GLU A 85 -11.12 6.79 12.87
C GLU A 85 -12.15 5.69 13.16
N LEU A 86 -12.33 4.75 12.21
CA LEU A 86 -13.13 3.56 12.42
C LEU A 86 -12.20 2.41 12.82
N PRO A 87 -12.18 1.99 14.10
CA PRO A 87 -11.23 1.00 14.58
C PRO A 87 -11.40 -0.36 13.88
N LEU A 88 -10.31 -0.99 13.46
CA LEU A 88 -10.30 -2.34 12.87
C LEU A 88 -11.06 -3.36 13.74
N ARG A 89 -10.87 -3.27 15.06
CA ARG A 89 -11.56 -4.14 16.03
C ARG A 89 -13.09 -3.99 15.96
N TYR A 90 -13.58 -2.76 15.75
CA TYR A 90 -15.01 -2.52 15.57
C TYR A 90 -15.52 -3.19 14.29
N MET A 91 -14.80 -3.05 13.20
CA MET A 91 -15.15 -3.63 11.90
C MET A 91 -15.21 -5.16 11.96
N ILE A 92 -14.23 -5.78 12.61
CA ILE A 92 -14.21 -7.24 12.80
C ILE A 92 -15.38 -7.68 13.70
N LYS A 93 -15.59 -7.00 14.83
CA LYS A 93 -16.67 -7.35 15.78
C LYS A 93 -18.05 -7.30 15.14
N HIS A 94 -18.28 -6.39 14.21
CA HIS A 94 -19.57 -6.22 13.54
C HIS A 94 -19.67 -6.97 12.20
N GLY A 95 -18.70 -7.82 11.88
CA GLY A 95 -18.74 -8.65 10.67
C GLY A 95 -18.48 -7.93 9.34
N TYR A 96 -18.01 -6.67 9.38
CA TYR A 96 -17.61 -5.94 8.17
C TYR A 96 -16.27 -6.43 7.62
N LEU A 97 -15.40 -6.93 8.50
CA LEU A 97 -14.13 -7.53 8.13
C LEU A 97 -13.97 -8.90 8.78
N THR A 98 -13.36 -9.82 8.04
CA THR A 98 -12.97 -11.13 8.56
C THR A 98 -11.78 -10.98 9.51
N PRO A 99 -11.79 -11.63 10.68
CA PRO A 99 -10.62 -11.64 11.55
C PRO A 99 -9.41 -12.24 10.82
N PRO A 100 -8.25 -11.57 10.84
CA PRO A 100 -7.03 -12.16 10.29
C PRO A 100 -6.54 -13.29 11.19
N GLU A 101 -6.08 -14.36 10.57
CA GLU A 101 -5.38 -15.46 11.22
C GLU A 101 -3.93 -15.45 10.72
N ARG A 102 -2.99 -15.33 11.67
CA ARG A 102 -1.57 -15.39 11.34
C ARG A 102 -1.10 -16.84 11.40
N LEU A 103 -0.49 -17.29 10.32
CA LEU A 103 0.16 -18.58 10.25
C LEU A 103 1.67 -18.36 10.24
N ASP A 104 2.39 -18.98 11.18
CA ASP A 104 3.84 -18.96 11.19
C ASP A 104 4.34 -20.15 10.33
N MET A 105 5.04 -19.81 9.27
CA MET A 105 5.62 -20.79 8.34
C MET A 105 7.08 -21.10 8.73
N PRO A 106 7.46 -22.38 8.85
CA PRO A 106 8.82 -22.74 9.24
C PRO A 106 9.88 -22.38 8.20
N VAL A 107 9.48 -22.29 6.91
CA VAL A 107 10.36 -21.88 5.83
C VAL A 107 9.99 -20.49 5.36
N GLN A 108 10.96 -19.58 5.36
CA GLN A 108 10.78 -18.18 5.00
C GLN A 108 11.99 -17.68 4.23
N TYR A 109 11.80 -16.64 3.39
CA TYR A 109 12.93 -15.91 2.80
C TYR A 109 13.65 -15.07 3.86
N ASP A 110 14.95 -15.02 3.76
CA ASP A 110 15.78 -14.10 4.56
C ASP A 110 16.07 -12.82 3.77
N PHE A 111 15.42 -11.74 4.16
CA PHE A 111 15.63 -10.41 3.61
C PHE A 111 16.40 -9.47 4.56
N SER A 112 17.04 -9.99 5.59
CA SER A 112 17.76 -9.20 6.60
C SER A 112 18.86 -8.30 6.02
N ARG A 113 19.35 -8.63 4.82
CA ARG A 113 20.42 -7.89 4.12
C ARG A 113 19.90 -6.79 3.19
N LEU A 114 18.59 -6.71 2.97
CA LEU A 114 18.02 -5.67 2.15
C LEU A 114 18.00 -4.32 2.89
N GLN A 115 18.41 -3.28 2.19
CA GLN A 115 18.34 -1.91 2.69
C GLN A 115 17.27 -1.14 1.94
N ALA A 116 16.38 -0.49 2.70
CA ALA A 116 15.39 0.39 2.13
C ALA A 116 16.07 1.66 1.57
N GLN A 117 15.60 2.13 0.43
CA GLN A 117 15.97 3.41 -0.15
C GLN A 117 15.43 4.58 0.71
N SER A 118 15.87 5.81 0.42
CA SER A 118 15.43 7.02 1.13
C SER A 118 13.91 7.24 1.10
N ASN A 119 13.21 6.68 0.10
CA ASN A 119 11.75 6.69 -0.02
C ASN A 119 11.04 5.58 0.79
N GLY A 120 11.78 4.75 1.52
CA GLY A 120 11.27 3.61 2.30
C GLY A 120 10.94 2.36 1.46
N LEU A 121 11.21 2.37 0.16
CA LEU A 121 11.01 1.22 -0.73
C LEU A 121 12.30 0.43 -0.93
N PHE A 122 12.16 -0.82 -1.31
CA PHE A 122 13.30 -1.66 -1.74
C PHE A 122 13.50 -1.57 -3.24
N SER A 123 14.76 -1.60 -3.68
CA SER A 123 15.09 -1.70 -5.10
C SER A 123 14.63 -3.05 -5.65
N GLU A 124 13.93 -3.04 -6.80
CA GLU A 124 13.51 -4.27 -7.48
C GLU A 124 14.71 -5.14 -7.87
N ALA A 125 15.81 -4.52 -8.30
CA ALA A 125 17.05 -5.23 -8.63
C ALA A 125 17.67 -5.95 -7.41
N ASP A 126 17.62 -5.30 -6.23
CA ASP A 126 18.13 -5.92 -5.00
C ASP A 126 17.21 -7.05 -4.53
N LEU A 127 15.90 -6.87 -4.62
CA LEU A 127 14.91 -7.92 -4.34
C LEU A 127 15.15 -9.14 -5.23
N ASN A 128 15.24 -8.95 -6.55
CA ASN A 128 15.49 -10.04 -7.50
C ASN A 128 16.83 -10.74 -7.23
N ARG A 129 17.88 -9.99 -6.88
CA ARG A 129 19.19 -10.56 -6.54
C ARG A 129 19.12 -11.44 -5.27
N GLU A 130 18.43 -11.00 -4.22
CA GLU A 130 18.29 -11.79 -2.98
C GLU A 130 17.37 -13.00 -3.19
N LEU A 131 16.29 -12.87 -3.94
CA LEU A 131 15.42 -13.99 -4.30
C LEU A 131 16.17 -15.06 -5.11
N LYS A 132 16.97 -14.66 -6.11
CA LYS A 132 17.80 -15.59 -6.90
C LYS A 132 18.74 -16.43 -6.04
N LYS A 133 19.31 -15.88 -4.98
CA LYS A 133 20.13 -16.63 -4.03
C LYS A 133 19.35 -17.67 -3.25
N GLN A 134 18.04 -17.48 -3.14
CA GLN A 134 17.13 -18.28 -2.33
C GLN A 134 16.11 -19.09 -3.16
N GLN A 135 16.31 -19.24 -4.46
CA GLN A 135 15.38 -19.97 -5.36
C GLN A 135 15.04 -21.39 -4.90
N ARG A 136 15.97 -22.05 -4.19
CA ARG A 136 15.72 -23.39 -3.63
C ARG A 136 14.66 -23.40 -2.52
N ILE A 137 14.36 -22.24 -1.94
CA ILE A 137 13.39 -22.10 -0.86
C ILE A 137 11.98 -21.92 -1.42
N THR A 138 11.83 -21.27 -2.59
CA THR A 138 10.53 -20.96 -3.21
C THR A 138 9.60 -22.19 -3.31
N PRO A 139 10.05 -23.37 -3.82
CA PRO A 139 9.18 -24.55 -3.90
C PRO A 139 8.68 -25.02 -2.53
N HIS A 140 9.50 -24.92 -1.49
CA HIS A 140 9.09 -25.30 -0.14
C HIS A 140 8.06 -24.35 0.45
N ILE A 141 8.21 -23.04 0.20
CA ILE A 141 7.20 -22.03 0.60
C ILE A 141 5.87 -22.28 -0.13
N ILE A 142 5.92 -22.55 -1.43
CA ILE A 142 4.71 -22.84 -2.21
C ILE A 142 4.03 -24.12 -1.73
N SER A 143 4.80 -25.18 -1.42
CA SER A 143 4.24 -26.41 -0.84
C SER A 143 3.49 -26.14 0.48
N GLN A 144 4.05 -25.32 1.37
CA GLN A 144 3.38 -24.94 2.61
C GLN A 144 2.10 -24.13 2.35
N ILE A 145 2.16 -23.17 1.41
CA ILE A 145 0.97 -22.39 1.03
C ILE A 145 -0.11 -23.31 0.50
N MET A 146 0.21 -24.26 -0.35
CA MET A 146 -0.77 -25.21 -0.92
C MET A 146 -1.39 -26.11 0.14
N GLU A 147 -0.63 -26.55 1.14
CA GLU A 147 -1.14 -27.30 2.28
C GLU A 147 -2.18 -26.49 3.08
N PHE A 148 -1.88 -25.23 3.39
CA PHE A 148 -2.84 -24.33 4.06
C PHE A 148 -4.02 -23.94 3.19
N ALA A 149 -3.83 -23.95 1.88
CA ALA A 149 -4.84 -23.60 0.87
C ALA A 149 -5.84 -24.72 0.57
N GLU A 150 -5.55 -25.98 0.91
CA GLU A 150 -6.34 -27.16 0.55
C GLU A 150 -7.85 -26.99 0.80
N LYS A 151 -8.22 -26.32 1.90
CA LYS A 151 -9.61 -26.07 2.28
C LYS A 151 -10.13 -24.68 1.89
N ARG A 152 -9.36 -23.90 1.13
CA ARG A 152 -9.71 -22.54 0.72
C ARG A 152 -10.27 -22.53 -0.70
N LYS A 153 -11.26 -21.67 -0.96
CA LYS A 153 -11.86 -21.51 -2.30
C LYS A 153 -10.97 -20.71 -3.25
N GLY A 154 -10.06 -19.91 -2.72
CA GLY A 154 -9.12 -19.13 -3.49
C GLY A 154 -8.00 -18.63 -2.61
N VAL A 155 -6.83 -18.43 -3.21
CA VAL A 155 -5.62 -17.93 -2.55
C VAL A 155 -5.04 -16.80 -3.40
N MET A 156 -4.64 -15.72 -2.76
CA MET A 156 -3.94 -14.62 -3.40
C MET A 156 -2.52 -14.56 -2.85
N ILE A 157 -1.53 -14.64 -3.73
CA ILE A 157 -0.11 -14.57 -3.38
C ILE A 157 0.45 -13.26 -3.91
N PHE A 158 0.93 -12.39 -3.02
CA PHE A 158 1.62 -11.17 -3.38
C PHE A 158 3.13 -11.44 -3.49
N ALA A 159 3.64 -11.45 -4.72
CA ALA A 159 5.05 -11.61 -4.97
C ALA A 159 5.82 -10.28 -4.82
N ALA A 160 7.09 -10.36 -4.50
CA ALA A 160 7.92 -9.16 -4.30
C ALA A 160 8.23 -8.43 -5.62
N THR A 161 8.31 -9.16 -6.73
CA THR A 161 8.57 -8.64 -8.09
C THR A 161 7.81 -9.43 -9.13
N VAL A 162 7.72 -8.91 -10.36
CA VAL A 162 7.09 -9.63 -11.49
C VAL A 162 7.85 -10.92 -11.80
N GLU A 163 9.18 -10.92 -11.72
CA GLU A 163 10.02 -12.10 -11.93
C GLU A 163 9.72 -13.20 -10.89
N HIS A 164 9.59 -12.79 -9.63
CA HIS A 164 9.19 -13.68 -8.54
C HIS A 164 7.77 -14.24 -8.73
N ALA A 165 6.83 -13.42 -9.20
CA ALA A 165 5.48 -13.89 -9.49
C ALA A 165 5.46 -14.96 -10.60
N LYS A 166 6.28 -14.79 -11.65
CA LYS A 166 6.44 -15.79 -12.72
C LYS A 166 7.05 -17.09 -12.21
N GLU A 167 8.04 -17.01 -11.32
CA GLU A 167 8.63 -18.20 -10.66
C GLU A 167 7.56 -18.96 -9.87
N ILE A 168 6.78 -18.26 -9.04
CA ILE A 168 5.72 -18.86 -8.23
C ILE A 168 4.67 -19.56 -9.11
N VAL A 169 4.17 -18.89 -10.14
CA VAL A 169 3.17 -19.47 -11.05
C VAL A 169 3.73 -20.71 -11.75
N GLY A 170 4.99 -20.72 -12.12
CA GLY A 170 5.65 -21.89 -12.72
C GLY A 170 5.73 -23.13 -11.80
N LEU A 171 5.49 -22.97 -10.49
CA LEU A 171 5.46 -24.05 -9.50
C LEU A 171 4.04 -24.55 -9.18
N LEU A 172 3.01 -23.90 -9.74
CA LEU A 172 1.60 -24.22 -9.50
C LEU A 172 1.00 -24.92 -10.73
N PRO A 173 -0.06 -25.73 -10.55
CA PRO A 173 -0.82 -26.27 -11.70
C PRO A 173 -1.37 -25.14 -12.56
N ALA A 174 -1.18 -25.22 -13.87
CA ALA A 174 -1.55 -24.15 -14.80
C ALA A 174 -3.05 -23.86 -14.84
N GLU A 175 -3.88 -24.88 -14.56
CA GLU A 175 -5.33 -24.77 -14.48
C GLU A 175 -5.83 -24.05 -13.22
N ASP A 176 -5.01 -24.02 -12.15
CA ASP A 176 -5.40 -23.47 -10.84
C ASP A 176 -4.80 -22.09 -10.56
N ALA A 177 -3.88 -21.62 -11.41
CA ALA A 177 -3.12 -20.43 -11.16
C ALA A 177 -3.24 -19.38 -12.28
N ALA A 178 -3.44 -18.12 -11.90
CA ALA A 178 -3.41 -16.98 -12.81
C ALA A 178 -2.39 -15.95 -12.35
N LEU A 179 -1.59 -15.45 -13.29
CA LEU A 179 -0.65 -14.35 -13.06
C LEU A 179 -1.32 -13.02 -13.38
N ILE A 180 -1.31 -12.11 -12.41
CA ILE A 180 -1.77 -10.73 -12.58
C ILE A 180 -0.57 -9.81 -12.38
N THR A 181 -0.31 -8.95 -13.36
CA THR A 181 0.75 -7.94 -13.33
C THR A 181 0.19 -6.59 -13.77
N GLY A 182 1.02 -5.55 -13.76
CA GLY A 182 0.63 -4.23 -14.29
C GLY A 182 0.28 -4.21 -15.78
N ASP A 183 0.69 -5.23 -16.54
CA ASP A 183 0.41 -5.38 -17.98
C ASP A 183 -0.83 -6.27 -18.24
N THR A 184 -1.45 -6.81 -17.20
CA THR A 184 -2.68 -7.61 -17.34
C THR A 184 -3.85 -6.67 -17.66
N PRO A 185 -4.65 -6.93 -18.74
CA PRO A 185 -5.73 -6.05 -19.18
C PRO A 185 -6.81 -5.84 -18.12
#